data_9aaadc38138c92a878f90af7f23f8ef8
#
_entry.id   9aaadc38138c92a878f90af7f23f8ef8
#
_cell.length_a   1.000
_cell.length_b   1.000
_cell.length_c   1.000
_cell.angle_alpha   90.00
_cell.angle_beta   90.00
_cell.angle_gamma   90.00
#
_symmetry.space_group_name_H-M   'P 1'
#
loop_
_entity.id
_entity.type
_entity.pdbx_description
1 polymer ?
#
loop_
_entity_poly.entity_id
_entity_poly.type
_entity_poly.pdbx_seq_one_letter_code
_entity_poly.pdbx_strand_id
1 'polypeptide(L)'
;MKKTSLNVVAAALALLALGAGATMALRFDVHKRKAPAATALFAQTFSDADGRMQPINQWQGGVLVVTFWATWCAPCIEEMPDLQEVQAEYATRGVTIVGVAIDNASAVKRFRDEQNIGLPLLIAGAAGTELIRQLGNPSGALPYTVLVGRS
;
A
#
# COMPACT_ATOMS: atom_id res chain seq x y z
N MET A 1 -43.94 -9.47 -42.30
CA MET A 1 -42.72 -10.16 -41.82
C MET A 1 -41.53 -9.22 -41.55
N LYS A 2 -41.52 -7.91 -41.87
CA LYS A 2 -40.37 -6.98 -41.61
C LYS A 2 -40.31 -6.38 -40.19
N LYS A 3 -41.44 -6.29 -39.46
CA LYS A 3 -41.46 -5.68 -38.10
C LYS A 3 -40.84 -6.54 -37.00
N THR A 4 -40.90 -7.88 -37.13
CA THR A 4 -40.35 -8.82 -36.15
C THR A 4 -38.80 -8.84 -36.12
N SER A 5 -38.17 -8.69 -37.30
CA SER A 5 -36.69 -8.66 -37.39
C SER A 5 -36.10 -7.38 -36.83
N LEU A 6 -36.79 -6.24 -36.99
CA LEU A 6 -36.34 -4.96 -36.46
C LEU A 6 -36.37 -4.93 -34.92
N ASN A 7 -37.42 -5.53 -34.32
CA ASN A 7 -37.54 -5.60 -32.86
C ASN A 7 -36.49 -6.54 -32.24
N VAL A 8 -36.11 -7.62 -32.92
CA VAL A 8 -35.05 -8.54 -32.46
C VAL A 8 -33.66 -7.86 -32.51
N VAL A 9 -33.39 -7.12 -33.58
CA VAL A 9 -32.12 -6.35 -33.69
C VAL A 9 -32.04 -5.25 -32.64
N ALA A 10 -33.13 -4.52 -32.40
CA ALA A 10 -33.16 -3.48 -31.36
C ALA A 10 -32.95 -4.05 -29.97
N ALA A 11 -33.56 -5.21 -29.65
CA ALA A 11 -33.36 -5.90 -28.37
C ALA A 11 -31.88 -6.38 -28.18
N ALA A 12 -31.28 -6.91 -29.25
CA ALA A 12 -29.86 -7.35 -29.18
C ALA A 12 -28.88 -6.19 -28.95
N LEU A 13 -29.13 -5.04 -29.61
CA LEU A 13 -28.31 -3.83 -29.41
C LEU A 13 -28.50 -3.24 -28.00
N ALA A 14 -29.70 -3.28 -27.45
CA ALA A 14 -29.95 -2.85 -26.07
C ALA A 14 -29.22 -3.72 -25.02
N LEU A 15 -29.21 -5.04 -25.24
CA LEU A 15 -28.48 -5.99 -24.35
C LEU A 15 -26.97 -5.79 -24.44
N LEU A 16 -26.42 -5.53 -25.64
CA LEU A 16 -25.00 -5.23 -25.81
C LEU A 16 -24.60 -3.90 -25.13
N ALA A 17 -25.45 -2.87 -25.23
CA ALA A 17 -25.21 -1.59 -24.56
C ALA A 17 -25.26 -1.71 -23.03
N LEU A 18 -26.21 -2.50 -22.50
CA LEU A 18 -26.30 -2.80 -21.06
C LEU A 18 -25.09 -3.60 -20.57
N GLY A 19 -24.62 -4.58 -21.34
CA GLY A 19 -23.41 -5.35 -21.01
C GLY A 19 -22.13 -4.49 -21.01
N ALA A 20 -21.97 -3.62 -22.00
CA ALA A 20 -20.84 -2.69 -22.07
C ALA A 20 -20.87 -1.65 -20.94
N GLY A 21 -22.06 -1.13 -20.59
CA GLY A 21 -22.24 -0.20 -19.47
C GLY A 21 -21.91 -0.85 -18.12
N ALA A 22 -22.33 -2.09 -17.89
CA ALA A 22 -22.04 -2.81 -16.65
C ALA A 22 -20.54 -3.10 -16.48
N THR A 23 -19.83 -3.52 -17.55
CA THR A 23 -18.38 -3.76 -17.49
C THR A 23 -17.58 -2.47 -17.27
N MET A 24 -18.04 -1.35 -17.84
CA MET A 24 -17.42 -0.04 -17.63
C MET A 24 -17.64 0.45 -16.19
N ALA A 25 -18.85 0.28 -15.63
CA ALA A 25 -19.16 0.64 -14.25
C ALA A 25 -18.32 -0.17 -13.25
N LEU A 26 -18.15 -1.48 -13.47
CA LEU A 26 -17.31 -2.33 -12.63
C LEU A 26 -15.83 -1.92 -12.67
N ARG A 27 -15.31 -1.48 -13.82
CA ARG A 27 -13.95 -0.96 -13.94
C ARG A 27 -13.76 0.38 -13.22
N PHE A 28 -14.77 1.25 -13.25
CA PHE A 28 -14.75 2.52 -12.51
C PHE A 28 -14.75 2.32 -10.99
N ASP A 29 -15.50 1.33 -10.47
CA ASP A 29 -15.53 1.02 -9.04
C ASP A 29 -14.19 0.46 -8.51
N VAL A 30 -13.51 -0.36 -9.31
CA VAL A 30 -12.18 -0.89 -8.94
C VAL A 30 -11.13 0.23 -8.83
N HIS A 31 -11.18 1.24 -9.69
CA HIS A 31 -10.28 2.40 -9.63
C HIS A 31 -10.59 3.35 -8.47
N LYS A 32 -11.88 3.56 -8.14
CA LYS A 32 -12.30 4.40 -7.01
C LYS A 32 -11.93 3.81 -5.64
N ARG A 33 -11.82 2.50 -5.51
CA ARG A 33 -11.45 1.85 -4.24
C ARG A 33 -9.96 1.95 -3.90
N LYS A 34 -9.07 2.26 -4.86
CA LYS A 34 -7.63 2.46 -4.60
C LYS A 34 -7.28 3.83 -4.02
N ALA A 35 -8.02 4.88 -4.36
CA ALA A 35 -7.75 6.23 -3.89
C ALA A 35 -7.88 6.42 -2.36
N PRO A 36 -8.88 5.84 -1.66
CA PRO A 36 -9.00 6.00 -0.21
C PRO A 36 -7.83 5.43 0.59
N ALA A 37 -7.29 4.29 0.19
CA ALA A 37 -6.20 3.63 0.91
C ALA A 37 -4.89 4.43 0.84
N ALA A 38 -4.50 4.88 -0.34
CA ALA A 38 -3.31 5.73 -0.50
C ALA A 38 -3.46 7.07 0.25
N THR A 39 -4.65 7.67 0.21
CA THR A 39 -4.94 8.90 0.96
C THR A 39 -4.82 8.68 2.47
N ALA A 40 -5.33 7.56 2.99
CA ALA A 40 -5.21 7.22 4.40
C ALA A 40 -3.75 7.03 4.82
N LEU A 41 -2.92 6.43 3.97
CA LEU A 41 -1.48 6.25 4.21
C LEU A 41 -0.74 7.59 4.22
N PHE A 42 -0.94 8.43 3.20
CA PHE A 42 -0.25 9.73 3.09
C PHE A 42 -0.69 10.77 4.13
N ALA A 43 -1.83 10.57 4.78
CA ALA A 43 -2.27 11.40 5.91
C ALA A 43 -1.53 11.08 7.22
N GLN A 44 -0.75 9.99 7.26
CA GLN A 44 -0.06 9.58 8.49
C GLN A 44 1.24 10.36 8.71
N THR A 45 1.53 10.55 9.97
CA THR A 45 2.82 11.05 10.47
C THR A 45 3.23 10.19 11.65
N PHE A 46 4.42 9.61 11.59
CA PHE A 46 4.96 8.74 12.64
C PHE A 46 6.28 9.32 13.17
N SER A 47 6.67 8.95 14.38
CA SER A 47 8.04 9.19 14.82
C SER A 47 8.98 8.14 14.21
N ASP A 48 10.21 8.52 13.93
CA ASP A 48 11.30 7.57 13.69
C ASP A 48 11.86 7.02 15.02
N ALA A 49 12.82 6.12 14.92
CA ALA A 49 13.46 5.51 16.10
C ALA A 49 14.29 6.52 16.95
N ASP A 50 14.54 7.72 16.43
CA ASP A 50 15.23 8.80 17.15
C ASP A 50 14.26 9.89 17.64
N GLY A 51 12.93 9.65 17.50
CA GLY A 51 11.86 10.53 17.98
C GLY A 51 11.50 11.69 17.06
N ARG A 52 12.05 11.76 15.83
CA ARG A 52 11.73 12.81 14.87
C ARG A 52 10.44 12.45 14.11
N MET A 53 9.56 13.43 13.98
CA MET A 53 8.29 13.23 13.25
C MET A 53 8.51 13.19 11.74
N GLN A 54 8.01 12.13 11.11
CA GLN A 54 8.18 11.81 9.70
C GLN A 54 6.80 11.70 9.04
N PRO A 55 6.34 12.69 8.28
CA PRO A 55 5.10 12.58 7.52
C PRO A 55 5.30 11.68 6.30
N ILE A 56 4.40 10.72 6.09
CA ILE A 56 4.51 9.76 4.96
C ILE A 56 4.46 10.46 3.61
N ASN A 57 3.74 11.58 3.49
CA ASN A 57 3.62 12.32 2.24
C ASN A 57 4.94 12.97 1.77
N GLN A 58 6.00 13.02 2.60
CA GLN A 58 7.32 13.48 2.15
C GLN A 58 7.92 12.61 1.04
N TRP A 59 7.49 11.36 0.92
CA TRP A 59 7.92 10.42 -0.14
C TRP A 59 6.94 10.33 -1.31
N GLN A 60 5.95 11.23 -1.38
CA GLN A 60 5.01 11.29 -2.50
C GLN A 60 5.72 11.74 -3.80
N GLY A 61 5.24 11.23 -4.95
CA GLY A 61 5.80 11.57 -6.27
C GLY A 61 6.78 10.53 -6.82
N GLY A 62 7.34 9.65 -5.96
CA GLY A 62 8.08 8.45 -6.33
C GLY A 62 7.25 7.18 -6.24
N VAL A 63 7.89 6.04 -6.41
CA VAL A 63 7.34 4.74 -6.00
C VAL A 63 7.66 4.55 -4.53
N LEU A 64 6.62 4.42 -3.71
CA LEU A 64 6.77 4.20 -2.27
C LEU A 64 6.39 2.75 -1.92
N VAL A 65 7.30 2.05 -1.28
CA VAL A 65 7.08 0.72 -0.69
C VAL A 65 7.02 0.88 0.82
N VAL A 66 5.88 0.60 1.43
CA VAL A 66 5.70 0.65 2.88
C VAL A 66 5.52 -0.77 3.38
N THR A 67 6.48 -1.26 4.15
CA THR A 67 6.37 -2.55 4.82
C THR A 67 6.01 -2.37 6.29
N PHE A 68 4.93 -3.01 6.71
CA PHE A 68 4.53 -3.08 8.11
C PHE A 68 5.15 -4.33 8.73
N TRP A 69 5.86 -4.14 9.84
CA TRP A 69 6.69 -5.15 10.45
C TRP A 69 6.77 -5.01 11.98
N ALA A 70 7.45 -5.94 12.64
CA ALA A 70 7.76 -5.83 14.06
C ALA A 70 9.04 -6.63 14.40
N THR A 71 9.72 -6.28 15.50
CA THR A 71 10.93 -6.99 15.93
C THR A 71 10.66 -8.40 16.45
N TRP A 72 9.42 -8.70 16.83
CA TRP A 72 8.98 -10.03 17.25
C TRP A 72 8.43 -10.88 16.08
N CYS A 73 8.39 -10.35 14.86
CA CYS A 73 7.90 -11.03 13.66
C CYS A 73 9.10 -11.63 12.89
N ALA A 74 9.39 -12.91 13.09
CA ALA A 74 10.55 -13.56 12.49
C ALA A 74 10.63 -13.40 10.96
N PRO A 75 9.57 -13.67 10.14
CA PRO A 75 9.66 -13.46 8.70
C PRO A 75 9.88 -11.98 8.33
N CYS A 76 9.40 -11.03 9.15
CA CYS A 76 9.66 -9.61 8.90
C CYS A 76 11.14 -9.27 9.02
N ILE A 77 11.80 -9.83 10.03
CA ILE A 77 13.24 -9.63 10.30
C ILE A 77 14.08 -10.21 9.16
N GLU A 78 13.69 -11.37 8.66
CA GLU A 78 14.37 -12.06 7.56
C GLU A 78 14.31 -11.27 6.25
N GLU A 79 13.22 -10.54 5.98
CA GLU A 79 13.05 -9.71 4.78
C GLU A 79 13.82 -8.37 4.81
N MET A 80 14.21 -7.87 5.98
CA MET A 80 14.78 -6.51 6.10
C MET A 80 16.09 -6.31 5.32
N PRO A 81 17.06 -7.24 5.32
CA PRO A 81 18.25 -7.10 4.50
C PRO A 81 17.96 -7.03 3.01
N ASP A 82 17.06 -7.87 2.50
CA ASP A 82 16.67 -7.89 1.10
C ASP A 82 16.00 -6.58 0.69
N LEU A 83 15.12 -6.03 1.55
CA LEU A 83 14.50 -4.72 1.33
C LEU A 83 15.55 -3.60 1.27
N GLN A 84 16.60 -3.68 2.09
CA GLN A 84 17.70 -2.72 2.05
C GLN A 84 18.51 -2.82 0.76
N GLU A 85 18.77 -4.02 0.25
CA GLU A 85 19.43 -4.23 -1.05
C GLU A 85 18.56 -3.66 -2.19
N VAL A 86 17.26 -3.94 -2.20
CA VAL A 86 16.31 -3.37 -3.18
C VAL A 86 16.28 -1.85 -3.09
N GLN A 87 16.30 -1.28 -1.88
CA GLN A 87 16.40 0.18 -1.72
C GLN A 87 17.68 0.73 -2.36
N ALA A 88 18.81 0.10 -2.14
CA ALA A 88 20.08 0.55 -2.71
C ALA A 88 20.08 0.47 -4.25
N GLU A 89 19.53 -0.59 -4.81
CA GLU A 89 19.46 -0.78 -6.27
C GLU A 89 18.52 0.20 -6.97
N TYR A 90 17.35 0.50 -6.34
CA TYR A 90 16.28 1.26 -6.99
C TYR A 90 16.16 2.71 -6.54
N ALA A 91 16.97 3.18 -5.58
CA ALA A 91 16.93 4.56 -5.09
C ALA A 91 17.05 5.59 -6.21
N THR A 92 17.99 5.40 -7.14
CA THR A 92 18.20 6.31 -8.29
C THR A 92 17.06 6.28 -9.31
N ARG A 93 16.18 5.28 -9.24
CA ARG A 93 14.98 5.15 -10.07
C ARG A 93 13.74 5.75 -9.40
N GLY A 94 13.91 6.40 -8.25
CA GLY A 94 12.85 7.06 -7.51
C GLY A 94 11.95 6.09 -6.72
N VAL A 95 12.54 4.97 -6.26
CA VAL A 95 11.89 4.06 -5.30
C VAL A 95 12.36 4.40 -3.90
N THR A 96 11.41 4.48 -2.96
CA THR A 96 11.70 4.62 -1.53
C THR A 96 11.02 3.49 -0.78
N ILE A 97 11.78 2.81 0.10
CA ILE A 97 11.26 1.78 0.99
C ILE A 97 11.26 2.32 2.42
N VAL A 98 10.13 2.15 3.10
CA VAL A 98 9.92 2.62 4.47
C VAL A 98 9.36 1.47 5.32
N GLY A 99 9.99 1.18 6.43
CA GLY A 99 9.48 0.24 7.42
C GLY A 99 8.60 0.94 8.46
N VAL A 100 7.35 0.51 8.62
CA VAL A 100 6.43 1.01 9.65
C VAL A 100 6.24 -0.06 10.71
N ALA A 101 6.80 0.18 11.89
CA ALA A 101 6.85 -0.82 12.95
C ALA A 101 5.57 -0.83 13.81
N ILE A 102 5.00 -2.01 13.99
CA ILE A 102 3.95 -2.32 14.98
C ILE A 102 4.66 -2.74 16.29
N ASP A 103 5.46 -1.82 16.79
CA ASP A 103 6.38 -2.07 17.91
C ASP A 103 6.69 -0.75 18.64
N ASN A 104 7.48 -0.82 19.69
CA ASN A 104 7.97 0.35 20.42
C ASN A 104 9.30 0.87 19.87
N ALA A 105 9.56 2.16 20.09
CA ALA A 105 10.75 2.84 19.56
C ALA A 105 12.07 2.24 20.03
N SER A 106 12.16 1.79 21.30
CA SER A 106 13.40 1.23 21.84
C SER A 106 13.77 -0.12 21.21
N ALA A 107 12.77 -0.97 20.93
CA ALA A 107 12.99 -2.25 20.25
C ALA A 107 13.44 -2.02 18.79
N VAL A 108 12.77 -1.11 18.08
CA VAL A 108 13.10 -0.77 16.69
C VAL A 108 14.49 -0.13 16.59
N LYS A 109 14.82 0.78 17.50
CA LYS A 109 16.16 1.41 17.55
C LYS A 109 17.26 0.38 17.74
N ARG A 110 17.09 -0.53 18.72
CA ARG A 110 18.04 -1.60 18.97
C ARG A 110 18.21 -2.49 17.74
N PHE A 111 17.12 -2.94 17.14
CA PHE A 111 17.14 -3.76 15.92
C PHE A 111 17.88 -3.05 14.78
N ARG A 112 17.54 -1.77 14.51
CA ARG A 112 18.22 -0.96 13.49
C ARG A 112 19.73 -0.94 13.70
N ASP A 113 20.16 -0.67 14.93
CA ASP A 113 21.56 -0.48 15.27
C ASP A 113 22.33 -1.83 15.23
N GLU A 114 21.72 -2.93 15.73
CA GLU A 114 22.32 -4.28 15.72
C GLU A 114 22.42 -4.89 14.32
N GLN A 115 21.40 -4.65 13.46
CA GLN A 115 21.34 -5.20 12.11
C GLN A 115 21.86 -4.23 11.03
N ASN A 116 22.34 -3.05 11.43
CA ASN A 116 22.84 -2.00 10.53
C ASN A 116 21.83 -1.65 9.42
N ILE A 117 20.56 -1.48 9.78
CA ILE A 117 19.49 -1.14 8.84
C ILE A 117 19.51 0.35 8.53
N GLY A 118 19.72 0.69 7.25
CA GLY A 118 19.74 2.07 6.74
C GLY A 118 18.40 2.57 6.20
N LEU A 119 17.36 1.73 6.18
CA LEU A 119 16.01 2.12 5.76
C LEU A 119 15.39 3.09 6.78
N PRO A 120 14.54 4.04 6.35
CA PRO A 120 13.67 4.78 7.25
C PRO A 120 12.76 3.82 8.02
N LEU A 121 12.91 3.77 9.35
CA LEU A 121 12.07 2.95 10.23
C LEU A 121 11.20 3.86 11.10
N LEU A 122 9.90 3.74 10.94
CA LEU A 122 8.88 4.56 11.59
C LEU A 122 8.12 3.74 12.63
N ILE A 123 7.61 4.40 13.66
CA ILE A 123 6.96 3.75 14.80
C ILE A 123 5.46 4.07 14.75
N ALA A 124 4.65 3.09 14.42
CA ALA A 124 3.20 3.20 14.48
C ALA A 124 2.61 2.60 15.79
N GLY A 125 3.37 1.72 16.44
CA GLY A 125 2.89 1.02 17.61
C GLY A 125 1.63 0.20 17.33
N ALA A 126 0.84 -0.12 18.35
CA ALA A 126 -0.37 -0.91 18.21
C ALA A 126 -1.43 -0.27 17.28
N ALA A 127 -1.46 1.07 17.19
CA ALA A 127 -2.40 1.80 16.32
C ALA A 127 -2.16 1.50 14.82
N GLY A 128 -0.95 1.12 14.43
CA GLY A 128 -0.63 0.74 13.05
C GLY A 128 -1.41 -0.47 12.56
N THR A 129 -1.88 -1.35 13.44
CA THR A 129 -2.70 -2.51 13.05
C THR A 129 -4.03 -2.08 12.40
N GLU A 130 -4.63 -0.99 12.89
CA GLU A 130 -5.86 -0.47 12.28
C GLU A 130 -5.59 0.13 10.89
N LEU A 131 -4.48 0.81 10.73
CA LEU A 131 -4.05 1.30 9.41
C LEU A 131 -3.84 0.13 8.43
N ILE A 132 -3.21 -0.95 8.84
CA ILE A 132 -3.03 -2.17 8.03
C ILE A 132 -4.38 -2.71 7.53
N ARG A 133 -5.41 -2.74 8.40
CA ARG A 133 -6.77 -3.17 8.02
C ARG A 133 -7.39 -2.25 6.97
N GLN A 134 -7.27 -0.95 7.15
CA GLN A 134 -7.75 0.07 6.20
C GLN A 134 -7.03 -0.03 4.84
N LEU A 135 -5.76 -0.44 4.84
CA LEU A 135 -4.96 -0.62 3.64
C LEU A 135 -5.22 -1.95 2.91
N GLY A 136 -6.12 -2.79 3.42
CA GLY A 136 -6.59 -3.98 2.72
C GLY A 136 -6.16 -5.33 3.30
N ASN A 137 -5.56 -5.34 4.51
CA ASN A 137 -5.27 -6.56 5.25
C ASN A 137 -6.17 -6.66 6.50
N PRO A 138 -7.37 -7.22 6.39
CA PRO A 138 -8.33 -7.25 7.49
C PRO A 138 -7.87 -8.09 8.69
N SER A 139 -6.97 -9.03 8.49
CA SER A 139 -6.38 -9.83 9.56
C SER A 139 -5.38 -9.05 10.40
N GLY A 140 -4.75 -8.02 9.84
CA GLY A 140 -3.64 -7.29 10.46
C GLY A 140 -2.35 -8.12 10.60
N ALA A 141 -2.23 -9.22 9.83
CA ALA A 141 -1.05 -10.09 9.87
C ALA A 141 0.20 -9.38 9.34
N LEU A 142 1.37 -9.76 9.85
CA LEU A 142 2.68 -9.27 9.43
C LEU A 142 3.50 -10.43 8.81
N PRO A 143 4.43 -10.13 7.88
CA PRO A 143 4.66 -8.82 7.26
C PRO A 143 3.52 -8.42 6.33
N TYR A 144 3.32 -7.12 6.12
CA TYR A 144 2.36 -6.60 5.15
C TYR A 144 2.96 -5.43 4.38
N THR A 145 3.03 -5.55 3.06
CA THR A 145 3.66 -4.54 2.21
C THR A 145 2.65 -3.89 1.27
N VAL A 146 2.66 -2.56 1.24
CA VAL A 146 1.85 -1.72 0.36
C VAL A 146 2.76 -1.03 -0.64
N LEU A 147 2.42 -1.15 -1.91
CA LEU A 147 3.11 -0.46 -3.01
C LEU A 147 2.25 0.71 -3.50
N VAL A 148 2.80 1.91 -3.45
CA VAL A 148 2.16 3.11 -3.99
C VAL A 148 2.95 3.58 -5.20
N GLY A 149 2.28 3.61 -6.36
CA GLY A 149 2.88 4.09 -7.60
C GLY A 149 3.05 5.61 -7.61
N ARG A 150 3.75 6.10 -8.62
CA ARG A 150 3.88 7.54 -8.88
C ARG A 150 2.50 8.16 -9.13
N SER A 151 2.17 9.22 -8.43
CA SER A 151 0.94 10.01 -8.58
C SER A 151 1.26 11.39 -9.15
#